data_75241a2b90c36440d4d88beec68ba13e
#
_entry.id   75241a2b90c36440d4d88beec68ba13e
#
_cell.length_a   1.000
_cell.length_b   1.000
_cell.length_c   1.000
_cell.angle_alpha   90.00
_cell.angle_beta   90.00
_cell.angle_gamma   90.00
#
_symmetry.space_group_name_H-M   'P 1'
#
loop_
_entity.id
_entity.type
_entity.pdbx_description
1 polymer ?
#
loop_
_entity_poly.entity_id
_entity_poly.type
_entity_poly.pdbx_seq_one_letter_code
_entity_poly.pdbx_strand_id
1 'polypeptide(L)'
;MITVTHSNIELKSLIERGKSSAYRKLESKKSFLKVLRAFFGVIGILNNTKDLLMYKQFNYIKGIEISSVSFIVSKINCMLLFRENEEGSKIDILELKY
;
A
#
# COMPACT_ATOMS: atom_id res chain seq x y z
N MET A 1 14.73 2.44 -7.31
CA MET A 1 13.36 2.93 -7.05
C MET A 1 12.34 1.95 -7.59
N ILE A 2 11.36 1.60 -6.77
CA ILE A 2 10.27 0.74 -7.22
C ILE A 2 9.28 1.56 -8.02
N THR A 3 8.93 1.10 -9.22
CA THR A 3 7.91 1.75 -10.05
C THR A 3 6.52 1.32 -9.57
N VAL A 4 5.65 2.30 -9.33
CA VAL A 4 4.29 2.05 -8.82
C VAL A 4 3.26 2.43 -9.88
N THR A 5 2.35 1.51 -10.17
CA THR A 5 1.17 1.79 -10.97
C THR A 5 -0.09 1.53 -10.15
N HIS A 6 -1.20 2.06 -10.57
CA HIS A 6 -2.48 1.93 -9.86
C HIS A 6 -3.56 1.40 -10.79
N SER A 7 -4.03 0.19 -10.55
CA SER A 7 -5.18 -0.36 -11.24
C SER A 7 -6.50 0.06 -10.61
N ASN A 8 -6.45 0.62 -9.39
CA ASN A 8 -7.64 1.05 -8.65
C ASN A 8 -7.66 2.57 -8.56
N ILE A 9 -8.45 3.22 -9.42
CA ILE A 9 -8.51 4.68 -9.51
C ILE A 9 -9.03 5.31 -8.20
N GLU A 10 -9.99 4.66 -7.54
CA GLU A 10 -10.54 5.17 -6.28
C GLU A 10 -9.51 5.13 -5.17
N LEU A 11 -8.71 4.07 -5.11
CA LEU A 11 -7.64 3.97 -4.12
C LEU A 11 -6.54 4.98 -4.41
N LYS A 12 -6.20 5.18 -5.67
CA LYS A 12 -5.23 6.21 -6.08
C LYS A 12 -5.69 7.60 -5.63
N SER A 13 -6.98 7.90 -5.80
CA SER A 13 -7.55 9.17 -5.36
C SER A 13 -7.45 9.34 -3.85
N LEU A 14 -7.71 8.26 -3.08
CA LEU A 14 -7.57 8.29 -1.62
C LEU A 14 -6.13 8.61 -1.20
N ILE A 15 -5.16 7.96 -1.84
CA ILE A 15 -3.74 8.16 -1.53
C ILE A 15 -3.28 9.57 -1.86
N GLU A 16 -3.61 10.05 -3.06
CA GLU A 16 -3.13 11.34 -3.55
C GLU A 16 -3.89 12.54 -3.00
N ARG A 17 -5.22 12.43 -2.89
CA ARG A 17 -6.11 13.54 -2.54
C ARG A 17 -6.75 13.41 -1.17
N GLY A 18 -6.70 12.21 -0.58
CA GLY A 18 -7.40 11.92 0.67
C GLY A 18 -8.91 11.81 0.49
N LYS A 19 -9.39 11.62 -0.74
CA LYS A 19 -10.82 11.53 -1.06
C LYS A 19 -11.10 10.37 -2.00
N SER A 20 -12.13 9.60 -1.69
CA SER A 20 -12.58 8.50 -2.54
C SER A 20 -13.98 8.07 -2.16
N SER A 21 -14.87 7.96 -3.13
CA SER A 21 -16.24 7.50 -2.88
C SER A 21 -16.28 6.04 -2.41
N ALA A 22 -15.35 5.20 -2.92
CA ALA A 22 -15.26 3.79 -2.54
C ALA A 22 -14.68 3.59 -1.13
N TYR A 23 -13.85 4.51 -0.66
CA TYR A 23 -13.17 4.44 0.63
C TYR A 23 -13.58 5.59 1.55
N ARG A 24 -14.83 6.01 1.45
CA ARG A 24 -15.34 7.19 2.18
C ARG A 24 -15.09 7.12 3.69
N LYS A 25 -15.21 5.94 4.28
CA LYS A 25 -14.95 5.76 5.72
C LYS A 25 -13.53 6.10 6.12
N LEU A 26 -12.59 6.00 5.19
CA LEU A 26 -11.17 6.25 5.45
C LEU A 26 -10.77 7.70 5.19
N GLU A 27 -11.59 8.48 4.48
CA GLU A 27 -11.25 9.88 4.17
C GLU A 27 -10.99 10.72 5.41
N SER A 28 -11.74 10.48 6.49
CA SER A 28 -11.60 11.23 7.74
C SER A 28 -10.54 10.63 8.68
N LYS A 29 -9.95 9.50 8.33
CA LYS A 29 -8.97 8.80 9.17
C LYS A 29 -7.55 9.30 8.88
N LYS A 30 -7.21 10.47 9.42
CA LYS A 30 -5.90 11.11 9.17
C LYS A 30 -4.71 10.24 9.55
N SER A 31 -4.81 9.53 10.68
CA SER A 31 -3.75 8.62 11.12
C SER A 31 -3.53 7.49 10.13
N PHE A 32 -4.60 6.95 9.58
CA PHE A 32 -4.55 5.91 8.57
C PHE A 32 -3.88 6.42 7.27
N LEU A 33 -4.33 7.58 6.79
CA LEU A 33 -3.77 8.17 5.57
C LEU A 33 -2.27 8.48 5.73
N LYS A 34 -1.87 8.90 6.94
CA LYS A 34 -0.47 9.15 7.23
C LYS A 34 0.37 7.88 7.10
N VAL A 35 -0.10 6.75 7.62
CA VAL A 35 0.60 5.47 7.54
C VAL A 35 0.65 4.98 6.09
N LEU A 36 -0.45 5.11 5.36
CA LEU A 36 -0.52 4.73 3.96
C LEU A 36 0.47 5.53 3.11
N ARG A 37 0.54 6.84 3.32
CA ARG A 37 1.49 7.71 2.63
C ARG A 37 2.93 7.40 3.01
N ALA A 38 3.18 7.05 4.27
CA ALA A 38 4.51 6.64 4.73
C ALA A 38 4.96 5.36 4.01
N PHE A 39 4.07 4.40 3.80
CA PHE A 39 4.37 3.20 3.02
C PHE A 39 4.84 3.57 1.61
N PHE A 40 4.10 4.45 0.92
CA PHE A 40 4.49 4.87 -0.43
C PHE A 40 5.77 5.69 -0.45
N GLY A 41 6.06 6.42 0.62
CA GLY A 41 7.34 7.10 0.79
C GLY A 41 8.51 6.11 0.87
N VAL A 42 8.32 5.04 1.62
CA VAL A 42 9.32 3.96 1.73
C VAL A 42 9.51 3.27 0.38
N ILE A 43 8.42 2.94 -0.31
CA ILE A 43 8.47 2.31 -1.63
C ILE A 43 9.28 3.18 -2.61
N GLY A 44 9.16 4.49 -2.51
CA GLY A 44 9.87 5.42 -3.39
C GLY A 44 11.38 5.42 -3.24
N ILE A 45 11.90 4.96 -2.11
CA ILE A 45 13.36 4.91 -1.87
C ILE A 45 13.94 3.51 -1.97
N LEU A 46 13.11 2.48 -2.02
CA LEU A 46 13.58 1.10 -2.13
C LEU A 46 13.82 0.73 -3.60
N ASN A 47 14.74 -0.19 -3.83
CA ASN A 47 15.03 -0.72 -5.16
C ASN A 47 14.29 -2.00 -5.45
N ASN A 48 13.79 -2.68 -4.41
CA ASN A 48 13.25 -4.03 -4.52
C ASN A 48 12.26 -4.29 -3.38
N THR A 49 11.19 -5.00 -3.67
CA THR A 49 10.18 -5.33 -2.66
C THR A 49 10.72 -6.20 -1.52
N LYS A 50 11.77 -6.97 -1.74
CA LYS A 50 12.41 -7.75 -0.67
C LYS A 50 12.88 -6.86 0.48
N ASP A 51 13.25 -5.62 0.17
CA ASP A 51 13.70 -4.68 1.19
C ASP A 51 12.60 -4.29 2.16
N LEU A 52 11.32 -4.54 1.81
CA LEU A 52 10.21 -4.34 2.73
C LEU A 52 10.28 -5.25 3.96
N LEU A 53 11.01 -6.35 3.89
CA LEU A 53 11.21 -7.23 5.04
C LEU A 53 11.95 -6.55 6.19
N MET A 54 12.68 -5.48 5.90
CA MET A 54 13.36 -4.67 6.91
C MET A 54 12.40 -3.75 7.66
N TYR A 55 11.20 -3.54 7.13
CA TYR A 55 10.17 -2.69 7.69
C TYR A 55 9.06 -3.54 8.27
N LYS A 56 9.28 -4.08 9.45
CA LYS A 56 8.36 -5.02 10.11
C LYS A 56 6.95 -4.47 10.31
N GLN A 57 6.82 -3.15 10.44
CA GLN A 57 5.52 -2.50 10.62
C GLN A 57 4.59 -2.70 9.43
N PHE A 58 5.11 -3.01 8.24
CA PHE A 58 4.29 -3.24 7.06
C PHE A 58 3.92 -4.70 6.84
N ASN A 59 4.52 -5.61 7.60
CA ASN A 59 4.22 -7.04 7.52
C ASN A 59 4.06 -7.54 6.08
N TYR A 60 5.12 -7.35 5.29
CA TYR A 60 5.13 -7.74 3.88
C TYR A 60 5.09 -9.26 3.72
N ILE A 61 4.14 -9.73 2.90
CA ILE A 61 4.00 -11.15 2.54
C ILE A 61 3.98 -11.26 1.02
N LYS A 62 4.98 -11.95 0.49
CA LYS A 62 5.04 -12.22 -0.94
C LYS A 62 4.10 -13.36 -1.30
N GLY A 63 3.19 -13.12 -2.26
CA GLY A 63 2.29 -14.14 -2.79
C GLY A 63 2.75 -14.62 -4.16
N ILE A 64 2.10 -15.66 -4.67
CA ILE A 64 2.37 -16.19 -6.02
C ILE A 64 1.91 -15.19 -7.08
N GLU A 65 0.68 -14.71 -6.96
CA GLU A 65 0.12 -13.72 -7.88
C GLU A 65 -0.07 -12.37 -7.23
N ILE A 66 -0.49 -12.36 -5.97
CA ILE A 66 -0.80 -11.15 -5.22
C ILE A 66 0.00 -11.14 -3.94
N SER A 67 0.74 -10.06 -3.73
CA SER A 67 1.47 -9.81 -2.49
C SER A 67 0.70 -8.81 -1.64
N SER A 68 1.07 -8.71 -0.36
CA SER A 68 0.37 -7.81 0.55
C SER A 68 1.30 -7.18 1.57
N VAL A 69 0.88 -6.01 2.04
CA VAL A 69 1.38 -5.42 3.28
C VAL A 69 0.17 -5.18 4.17
N SER A 70 0.33 -5.37 5.47
CA SER A 70 -0.75 -5.13 6.41
C SER A 70 -0.26 -4.31 7.59
N PHE A 71 -1.15 -3.48 8.13
CA PHE A 71 -0.84 -2.64 9.27
C PHE A 71 -2.11 -2.34 10.06
N ILE A 72 -1.92 -2.05 11.33
CA ILE A 72 -3.01 -1.72 12.24
C ILE A 72 -2.87 -0.25 12.63
N VAL A 73 -3.92 0.53 12.37
CA VAL A 73 -3.97 1.94 12.74
C VAL A 73 -5.28 2.21 13.45
N SER A 74 -5.21 2.74 14.67
CA SER A 74 -6.40 3.06 15.47
C SER A 74 -7.37 1.89 15.56
N LYS A 75 -6.84 0.68 15.80
CA LYS A 75 -7.60 -0.58 15.90
C LYS A 75 -8.21 -1.07 14.57
N ILE A 76 -7.91 -0.40 13.46
CA ILE A 76 -8.33 -0.84 12.14
C ILE A 76 -7.20 -1.68 11.54
N ASN A 77 -7.53 -2.92 11.19
CA ASN A 77 -6.58 -3.81 10.52
C ASN A 77 -6.76 -3.65 9.01
N CYS A 78 -5.72 -3.17 8.36
CA CYS A 78 -5.76 -2.87 6.92
C CYS A 78 -4.77 -3.75 6.17
N MET A 79 -5.15 -4.14 4.95
CA MET A 79 -4.31 -4.93 4.08
C MET A 79 -4.31 -4.31 2.68
N LEU A 80 -3.14 -3.92 2.21
CA LEU A 80 -2.95 -3.40 0.86
C LEU A 80 -2.47 -4.53 -0.04
N LEU A 81 -3.22 -4.79 -1.11
CA LEU A 81 -2.91 -5.85 -2.07
C LEU A 81 -2.29 -5.26 -3.33
N PHE A 82 -1.26 -5.90 -3.83
CA PHE A 82 -0.58 -5.47 -5.04
C PHE A 82 0.04 -6.65 -5.78
N ARG A 83 0.25 -6.46 -7.08
CA ARG A 83 1.06 -7.38 -7.88
C ARG A 83 2.47 -6.83 -7.97
N GLU A 84 3.44 -7.73 -7.99
CA GLU A 84 4.83 -7.36 -8.17
C GLU A 84 5.44 -8.21 -9.27
N ASN A 85 6.43 -7.67 -10.01
CA ASN A 85 7.16 -8.45 -10.99
C ASN A 85 8.16 -9.38 -10.27
N GLU A 86 8.76 -10.30 -11.02
CA GLU A 86 9.72 -11.25 -10.45
C GLU A 86 10.89 -10.58 -9.73
N GLU A 87 11.34 -9.46 -10.26
CA GLU A 87 12.48 -8.72 -9.72
C GLU A 87 12.13 -7.86 -8.50
N GLY A 88 10.83 -7.65 -8.25
CA GLY A 88 10.40 -6.78 -7.17
C GLY A 88 10.68 -5.30 -7.43
N SER A 89 10.88 -4.91 -8.69
CA SER A 89 11.16 -3.53 -9.08
C SER A 89 9.94 -2.74 -9.53
N LYS A 90 8.82 -3.42 -9.75
CA LYS A 90 7.54 -2.81 -10.15
C LYS A 90 6.41 -3.40 -9.36
N ILE A 91 5.51 -2.56 -8.90
CA ILE A 91 4.29 -3.00 -8.24
C ILE A 91 3.07 -2.31 -8.85
N ASP A 92 1.96 -3.02 -8.87
CA ASP A 92 0.67 -2.48 -9.31
C ASP A 92 -0.32 -2.60 -8.15
N ILE A 93 -0.79 -1.48 -7.67
CA ILE A 93 -1.68 -1.41 -6.51
C ILE A 93 -3.10 -1.82 -6.94
N LEU A 94 -3.65 -2.82 -6.27
CA LEU A 94 -4.93 -3.42 -6.65
C LEU A 94 -6.07 -3.02 -5.73
N GLU A 95 -5.91 -3.20 -4.43
CA GLU A 95 -7.02 -3.06 -3.51
C GLU A 95 -6.54 -2.81 -2.09
N LEU A 96 -7.37 -2.14 -1.30
CA LEU A 96 -7.18 -1.97 0.13
C LEU A 96 -8.37 -2.61 0.85
N LYS A 97 -8.08 -3.56 1.73
CA LYS A 97 -9.08 -4.19 2.60
C LYS A 97 -8.94 -3.66 4.01
N TYR A 98 -10.06 -3.44 4.66
CA TYR A 98 -10.09 -2.93 6.04
C TYR A 98 -11.32 -3.40 6.80
#